data_ac7ab9d85e6286cef49b721938172272
#
_entry.id   ac7ab9d85e6286cef49b721938172272
#
_cell.length_a   1.000
_cell.length_b   1.000
_cell.length_c   1.000
_cell.angle_alpha   90.00
_cell.angle_beta   90.00
_cell.angle_gamma   90.00
#
_symmetry.space_group_name_H-M   'P 1'
#
loop_
_entity.id
_entity.type
_entity.pdbx_description
1 polymer ?
#
loop_
_entity_poly.entity_id
_entity_poly.type
_entity_poly.pdbx_seq_one_letter_code
_entity_poly.pdbx_strand_id
1 'polypeptide(L)'
;ILATNTSSLSVTEIAARTRRSDRVIGLHFLQPVPQVPLVEVVRGLGTSDATFRQAMDFVRLLGKTGVEVFEYPGYVTTRVILPFLNEAMHVVMEGVATPEAVDTSMRLGYGLQVGPLALADRIGLDEVNRWMQYLFEELGDLKYRPCPLLRKMIRAGHIGVKCGRG
;
A
#
# COMPACT_ATOMS: atom_id res chain seq x y z
N ILE A 1 -2.00 -20.55 -14.15
CA ILE A 1 -1.96 -19.74 -12.92
C ILE A 1 -2.93 -18.60 -13.07
N LEU A 2 -3.68 -18.30 -12.01
CA LEU A 2 -4.48 -17.10 -11.86
C LEU A 2 -3.76 -16.16 -10.90
N ALA A 3 -3.42 -14.97 -11.38
CA ALA A 3 -2.75 -13.96 -10.56
C ALA A 3 -3.69 -12.76 -10.32
N THR A 4 -3.76 -12.26 -9.09
CA THR A 4 -4.51 -11.06 -8.73
C THR A 4 -3.56 -9.93 -8.34
N ASN A 5 -3.85 -8.69 -8.74
CA ASN A 5 -3.08 -7.49 -8.37
C ASN A 5 -3.71 -6.74 -7.18
N THR A 6 -4.56 -7.38 -6.42
CA THR A 6 -5.19 -6.72 -5.27
C THR A 6 -4.14 -6.23 -4.26
N SER A 7 -4.39 -5.07 -3.66
CA SER A 7 -3.61 -4.53 -2.53
C SER A 7 -4.25 -4.83 -1.17
N SER A 8 -5.49 -5.34 -1.18
CA SER A 8 -6.30 -5.46 0.04
C SER A 8 -7.18 -6.71 0.10
N LEU A 9 -7.67 -7.23 -1.03
CA LEU A 9 -8.55 -8.40 -1.02
C LEU A 9 -7.76 -9.69 -0.75
N SER A 10 -8.37 -10.63 -0.05
CA SER A 10 -7.78 -11.92 0.29
C SER A 10 -7.52 -12.78 -0.94
N VAL A 11 -6.26 -13.15 -1.16
CA VAL A 11 -5.85 -14.12 -2.19
C VAL A 11 -6.44 -15.48 -1.89
N THR A 12 -6.52 -15.86 -0.63
CA THR A 12 -7.12 -17.12 -0.15
C THR A 12 -8.62 -17.17 -0.46
N GLU A 13 -9.34 -16.07 -0.22
CA GLU A 13 -10.76 -16.00 -0.54
C GLU A 13 -11.01 -16.11 -2.05
N ILE A 14 -10.22 -15.41 -2.85
CA ILE A 14 -10.27 -15.51 -4.33
C ILE A 14 -9.99 -16.95 -4.75
N ALA A 15 -8.98 -17.59 -4.17
CA ALA A 15 -8.60 -18.97 -4.46
C ALA A 15 -9.71 -19.96 -4.12
N ALA A 16 -10.42 -19.76 -3.01
CA ALA A 16 -11.53 -20.60 -2.56
C ALA A 16 -12.73 -20.61 -3.54
N ARG A 17 -12.85 -19.58 -4.39
CA ARG A 17 -13.88 -19.54 -5.46
C ARG A 17 -13.45 -20.29 -6.73
N THR A 18 -12.27 -20.88 -6.75
CA THR A 18 -11.73 -21.63 -7.90
C THR A 18 -11.65 -23.12 -7.58
N ARG A 19 -11.56 -23.96 -8.64
CA ARG A 19 -11.31 -25.41 -8.47
C ARG A 19 -9.82 -25.73 -8.30
N ARG A 20 -8.94 -24.75 -8.34
CA ARG A 20 -7.49 -24.89 -8.36
C ARG A 20 -6.84 -23.83 -7.46
N SER A 21 -7.16 -23.85 -6.17
CA SER A 21 -6.60 -22.94 -5.18
C SER A 21 -5.07 -23.00 -5.13
N ASP A 22 -4.49 -24.16 -5.46
CA ASP A 22 -3.06 -24.38 -5.59
C ASP A 22 -2.39 -23.52 -6.70
N ARG A 23 -3.19 -23.01 -7.65
CA ARG A 23 -2.74 -22.23 -8.79
C ARG A 23 -3.16 -20.76 -8.76
N VAL A 24 -3.55 -20.26 -7.60
CA VAL A 24 -3.88 -18.83 -7.38
C VAL A 24 -2.78 -18.17 -6.56
N ILE A 25 -2.40 -16.94 -6.97
CA ILE A 25 -1.33 -16.16 -6.33
C ILE A 25 -1.61 -14.67 -6.45
N GLY A 26 -1.11 -13.87 -5.52
CA GLY A 26 -1.08 -12.41 -5.64
C GLY A 26 0.21 -11.93 -6.33
N LEU A 27 0.07 -11.00 -7.27
CA LEU A 27 1.18 -10.23 -7.84
C LEU A 27 0.87 -8.75 -7.62
N HIS A 28 1.28 -8.24 -6.47
CA HIS A 28 1.00 -6.85 -6.10
C HIS A 28 2.05 -5.93 -6.68
N PHE A 29 1.70 -5.26 -7.78
CA PHE A 29 2.51 -4.22 -8.42
C PHE A 29 2.20 -2.86 -7.81
N LEU A 30 3.26 -2.14 -7.43
CA LEU A 30 3.11 -0.78 -6.94
C LEU A 30 3.09 0.22 -8.10
N GLN A 31 2.35 1.31 -7.93
CA GLN A 31 2.22 2.37 -8.93
C GLN A 31 3.34 3.42 -8.81
N PRO A 32 3.80 3.97 -9.93
CA PRO A 32 3.51 3.59 -11.32
C PRO A 32 4.27 2.33 -11.74
N VAL A 33 3.54 1.33 -12.23
CA VAL A 33 4.08 -0.02 -12.49
C VAL A 33 5.36 -0.04 -13.34
N PRO A 34 5.51 0.74 -14.42
CA PRO A 34 6.75 0.69 -15.22
C PRO A 34 7.99 1.15 -14.45
N GLN A 35 7.83 2.07 -13.49
CA GLN A 35 8.93 2.72 -12.78
C GLN A 35 9.32 2.02 -11.48
N VAL A 36 8.36 1.37 -10.81
CA VAL A 36 8.62 0.69 -9.53
C VAL A 36 9.18 -0.71 -9.79
N PRO A 37 10.40 -1.00 -9.35
CA PRO A 37 11.07 -2.28 -9.64
C PRO A 37 10.56 -3.43 -8.76
N LEU A 38 9.72 -3.17 -7.75
CA LEU A 38 9.25 -4.15 -6.76
C LEU A 38 7.92 -4.78 -7.18
N VAL A 39 7.79 -6.08 -6.94
CA VAL A 39 6.51 -6.81 -6.94
C VAL A 39 6.44 -7.67 -5.67
N GLU A 40 5.42 -7.50 -4.86
CA GLU A 40 5.12 -8.43 -3.78
C GLU A 40 4.42 -9.66 -4.37
N VAL A 41 5.05 -10.83 -4.24
CA VAL A 41 4.53 -12.12 -4.69
C VAL A 41 3.86 -12.79 -3.51
N VAL A 42 2.53 -12.70 -3.47
CA VAL A 42 1.72 -13.00 -2.28
C VAL A 42 1.15 -14.40 -2.34
N ARG A 43 1.54 -15.22 -1.38
CA ARG A 43 1.02 -16.57 -1.22
C ARG A 43 -0.25 -16.56 -0.37
N GLY A 44 -1.35 -17.00 -0.95
CA GLY A 44 -2.53 -17.39 -0.17
C GLY A 44 -2.35 -18.76 0.47
N LEU A 45 -3.28 -19.14 1.34
CA LEU A 45 -3.21 -20.38 2.12
C LEU A 45 -3.02 -21.65 1.26
N GLY A 46 -3.65 -21.68 0.08
CA GLY A 46 -3.60 -22.83 -0.82
C GLY A 46 -2.51 -22.76 -1.89
N THR A 47 -1.77 -21.65 -2.02
CA THR A 47 -0.80 -21.45 -3.10
C THR A 47 0.34 -22.45 -3.02
N SER A 48 0.55 -23.26 -4.08
CA SER A 48 1.62 -24.25 -4.12
C SER A 48 3.00 -23.62 -4.37
N ASP A 49 4.07 -24.30 -3.94
CA ASP A 49 5.44 -23.88 -4.21
C ASP A 49 5.76 -23.82 -5.71
N ALA A 50 5.15 -24.69 -6.50
CA ALA A 50 5.30 -24.68 -7.96
C ALA A 50 4.71 -23.40 -8.55
N THR A 51 3.54 -22.97 -8.10
CA THR A 51 2.89 -21.73 -8.52
C THR A 51 3.72 -20.51 -8.10
N PHE A 52 4.20 -20.51 -6.86
CA PHE A 52 5.07 -19.45 -6.36
C PHE A 52 6.37 -19.32 -7.19
N ARG A 53 7.08 -20.41 -7.44
CA ARG A 53 8.32 -20.37 -8.26
C ARG A 53 8.06 -19.83 -9.66
N GLN A 54 6.98 -20.28 -10.32
CA GLN A 54 6.62 -19.78 -11.66
C GLN A 54 6.28 -18.27 -11.64
N ALA A 55 5.61 -17.79 -10.59
CA ALA A 55 5.33 -16.37 -10.42
C ALA A 55 6.61 -15.54 -10.21
N MET A 56 7.54 -16.03 -9.39
CA MET A 56 8.85 -15.39 -9.21
C MET A 56 9.67 -15.33 -10.51
N ASP A 57 9.64 -16.39 -11.29
CA ASP A 57 10.32 -16.42 -12.60
C ASP A 57 9.67 -15.43 -13.57
N PHE A 58 8.35 -15.34 -13.58
CA PHE A 58 7.63 -14.34 -14.38
C PHE A 58 8.01 -12.91 -13.96
N VAL A 59 8.07 -12.61 -12.67
CA VAL A 59 8.49 -11.29 -12.17
C VAL A 59 9.92 -10.95 -12.61
N ARG A 60 10.83 -11.92 -12.57
CA ARG A 60 12.22 -11.75 -13.09
C ARG A 60 12.26 -11.46 -14.59
N LEU A 61 11.43 -12.17 -15.39
CA LEU A 61 11.31 -11.91 -16.83
C LEU A 61 10.83 -10.49 -17.14
N LEU A 62 10.05 -9.89 -16.25
CA LEU A 62 9.64 -8.47 -16.36
C LEU A 62 10.76 -7.49 -15.95
N GLY A 63 11.96 -7.96 -15.60
CA GLY A 63 13.04 -7.12 -15.10
C GLY A 63 12.79 -6.53 -13.71
N LYS A 64 11.90 -7.15 -12.93
CA LYS A 64 11.53 -6.67 -11.59
C LYS A 64 12.05 -7.57 -10.48
N THR A 65 12.11 -7.02 -9.26
CA THR A 65 12.47 -7.76 -8.05
C THR A 65 11.19 -8.28 -7.38
N GLY A 66 11.06 -9.60 -7.32
CA GLY A 66 9.98 -10.26 -6.55
C GLY A 66 10.37 -10.42 -5.08
N VAL A 67 9.45 -10.14 -4.18
CA VAL A 67 9.59 -10.42 -2.75
C VAL A 67 8.47 -11.36 -2.34
N GLU A 68 8.84 -12.48 -1.68
CA GLU A 68 7.85 -13.41 -1.14
C GLU A 68 7.11 -12.76 0.02
N VAL A 69 5.79 -12.83 -0.03
CA VAL A 69 4.90 -12.34 1.02
C VAL A 69 3.86 -13.40 1.32
N PHE A 70 3.63 -13.68 2.59
CA PHE A 70 2.49 -14.47 3.03
C PHE A 70 1.29 -13.54 3.22
N GLU A 71 0.14 -14.00 2.76
CA GLU A 71 -1.08 -13.21 2.80
C GLU A 71 -1.40 -12.70 4.20
N TYR A 72 -1.54 -11.39 4.31
CA TYR A 72 -2.06 -10.68 5.47
C TYR A 72 -2.58 -9.31 5.02
N PRO A 73 -3.59 -8.71 5.66
CA PRO A 73 -4.13 -7.41 5.23
C PRO A 73 -3.04 -6.35 5.06
N GLY A 74 -2.98 -5.74 3.87
CA GLY A 74 -2.02 -4.69 3.50
C GLY A 74 -0.62 -5.18 3.14
N TYR A 75 -0.37 -6.49 3.14
CA TYR A 75 0.93 -7.10 2.82
C TYR A 75 2.09 -6.44 3.59
N VAL A 76 3.21 -6.16 2.94
CA VAL A 76 4.34 -5.46 3.58
C VAL A 76 4.27 -3.96 3.31
N THR A 77 4.24 -3.58 2.04
CA THR A 77 4.40 -2.17 1.65
C THR A 77 3.25 -1.30 2.13
N THR A 78 2.01 -1.68 1.87
CA THR A 78 0.83 -0.93 2.29
C THR A 78 0.71 -0.87 3.81
N ARG A 79 0.97 -2.00 4.49
CA ARG A 79 0.87 -2.11 5.94
C ARG A 79 1.87 -1.23 6.68
N VAL A 80 3.07 -1.06 6.13
CA VAL A 80 4.13 -0.24 6.75
C VAL A 80 3.96 1.23 6.40
N ILE A 81 3.65 1.55 5.14
CA ILE A 81 3.59 2.94 4.70
C ILE A 81 2.40 3.70 5.29
N LEU A 82 1.24 3.08 5.45
CA LEU A 82 0.04 3.79 5.88
C LEU A 82 0.14 4.41 7.29
N PRO A 83 0.59 3.70 8.34
CA PRO A 83 0.81 4.33 9.64
C PRO A 83 1.84 5.45 9.59
N PHE A 84 2.88 5.31 8.77
CA PHE A 84 3.89 6.35 8.58
C PHE A 84 3.31 7.63 7.97
N LEU A 85 2.50 7.52 6.91
CA LEU A 85 1.81 8.65 6.30
C LEU A 85 0.80 9.26 7.28
N ASN A 86 0.06 8.41 7.98
CA ASN A 86 -0.95 8.84 8.95
C ASN A 86 -0.34 9.63 10.10
N GLU A 87 0.81 9.19 10.62
CA GLU A 87 1.54 9.90 11.68
C GLU A 87 2.03 11.27 11.20
N ALA A 88 2.55 11.36 9.96
CA ALA A 88 2.92 12.65 9.37
C ALA A 88 1.75 13.64 9.30
N MET A 89 0.53 13.15 9.02
CA MET A 89 -0.69 13.96 9.04
C MET A 89 -1.09 14.38 10.45
N HIS A 90 -0.88 13.53 11.46
CA HIS A 90 -1.11 13.88 12.88
C HIS A 90 -0.16 15.00 13.33
N VAL A 91 1.12 14.93 12.96
CA VAL A 91 2.11 16.00 13.26
C VAL A 91 1.63 17.37 12.75
N VAL A 92 1.07 17.43 11.54
CA VAL A 92 0.49 18.66 10.99
C VAL A 92 -0.79 19.05 11.72
N MET A 93 -1.69 18.09 11.98
CA MET A 93 -2.97 18.35 12.64
C MET A 93 -2.79 18.91 14.06
N GLU A 94 -1.77 18.43 14.76
CA GLU A 94 -1.41 18.83 16.13
C GLU A 94 -0.62 20.15 16.17
N GLY A 95 -0.31 20.73 15.02
CA GLY A 95 0.39 22.01 14.93
C GLY A 95 1.88 21.93 15.28
N VAL A 96 2.46 20.74 15.28
CA VAL A 96 3.91 20.54 15.60
C VAL A 96 4.78 21.16 14.50
N ALA A 97 4.39 21.02 13.22
CA ALA A 97 5.11 21.56 12.09
C ALA A 97 4.19 21.84 10.90
N THR A 98 4.64 22.67 9.97
CA THR A 98 3.96 22.86 8.68
C THR A 98 4.15 21.62 7.79
N PRO A 99 3.29 21.39 6.77
CA PRO A 99 3.46 20.28 5.83
C PRO A 99 4.84 20.25 5.17
N GLU A 100 5.36 21.41 4.76
CA GLU A 100 6.68 21.55 4.12
C GLU A 100 7.81 21.20 5.11
N ALA A 101 7.66 21.57 6.38
CA ALA A 101 8.65 21.27 7.41
C ALA A 101 8.68 19.76 7.74
N VAL A 102 7.52 19.10 7.79
CA VAL A 102 7.42 17.64 7.96
C VAL A 102 8.15 16.93 6.82
N ASP A 103 7.81 17.25 5.58
CA ASP A 103 8.42 16.62 4.40
C ASP A 103 9.92 16.88 4.31
N THR A 104 10.35 18.11 4.61
CA THR A 104 11.76 18.47 4.62
C THR A 104 12.52 17.71 5.69
N SER A 105 11.98 17.62 6.90
CA SER A 105 12.59 16.87 8.01
C SER A 105 12.78 15.40 7.68
N MET A 106 11.78 14.78 7.09
CA MET A 106 11.84 13.36 6.72
C MET A 106 12.78 13.10 5.53
N ARG A 107 12.83 14.02 4.57
CA ARG A 107 13.77 13.91 3.44
C ARG A 107 15.22 14.07 3.88
N LEU A 108 15.53 15.10 4.65
CA LEU A 108 16.91 15.40 5.05
C LEU A 108 17.38 14.56 6.24
N GLY A 109 16.50 14.28 7.20
CA GLY A 109 16.84 13.53 8.40
C GLY A 109 16.97 12.01 8.16
N TYR A 110 16.19 11.46 7.23
CA TYR A 110 16.14 10.02 6.97
C TYR A 110 16.47 9.63 5.52
N GLY A 111 16.85 10.58 4.67
CA GLY A 111 17.27 10.31 3.29
C GLY A 111 16.11 9.89 2.37
N LEU A 112 14.86 10.24 2.68
CA LEU A 112 13.74 9.90 1.83
C LEU A 112 13.79 10.73 0.54
N GLN A 113 13.57 10.09 -0.60
CA GLN A 113 13.50 10.81 -1.89
C GLN A 113 12.28 11.74 -1.97
N VAL A 114 11.18 11.35 -1.32
CA VAL A 114 9.92 12.07 -1.28
C VAL A 114 9.46 12.14 0.16
N GLY A 115 8.99 13.30 0.62
CA GLY A 115 8.41 13.43 1.94
C GLY A 115 7.08 12.68 2.09
N PRO A 116 6.69 12.33 3.32
CA PRO A 116 5.50 11.51 3.56
C PRO A 116 4.20 12.16 3.07
N LEU A 117 4.05 13.47 3.22
CA LEU A 117 2.83 14.16 2.80
C LEU A 117 2.76 14.31 1.28
N ALA A 118 3.87 14.64 0.63
CA ALA A 118 3.96 14.63 -0.83
C ALA A 118 3.75 13.23 -1.41
N LEU A 119 4.16 12.18 -0.71
CA LEU A 119 3.86 10.79 -1.11
C LEU A 119 2.37 10.48 -0.98
N ALA A 120 1.73 10.89 0.11
CA ALA A 120 0.30 10.73 0.31
C ALA A 120 -0.51 11.43 -0.79
N ASP A 121 -0.11 12.65 -1.19
CA ASP A 121 -0.72 13.40 -2.28
C ASP A 121 -0.57 12.71 -3.64
N ARG A 122 0.58 12.09 -3.91
CA ARG A 122 0.81 11.31 -5.14
C ARG A 122 -0.03 10.04 -5.20
N ILE A 123 -0.19 9.34 -4.07
CA ILE A 123 -1.06 8.16 -3.96
C ILE A 123 -2.52 8.59 -4.15
N GLY A 124 -2.89 9.70 -3.56
CA GLY A 124 -4.24 10.22 -3.44
C GLY A 124 -4.79 9.99 -2.04
N LEU A 125 -5.21 11.09 -1.38
CA LEU A 125 -5.67 11.07 0.00
C LEU A 125 -6.90 10.18 0.21
N ASP A 126 -7.78 10.10 -0.80
CA ASP A 126 -8.93 9.19 -0.79
C ASP A 126 -8.51 7.72 -0.82
N GLU A 127 -7.48 7.36 -1.59
CA GLU A 127 -6.92 6.00 -1.59
C GLU A 127 -6.26 5.66 -0.25
N VAL A 128 -5.45 6.58 0.28
CA VAL A 128 -4.82 6.41 1.61
C VAL A 128 -5.89 6.18 2.67
N ASN A 129 -6.97 6.99 2.68
CA ASN A 129 -8.06 6.83 3.63
C ASN A 129 -8.79 5.49 3.46
N ARG A 130 -9.06 5.07 2.22
CA ARG A 130 -9.73 3.80 1.92
C ARG A 130 -8.92 2.61 2.43
N TRP A 131 -7.61 2.61 2.18
CA TRP A 131 -6.73 1.55 2.66
C TRP A 131 -6.58 1.55 4.18
N MET A 132 -6.49 2.74 4.80
CA MET A 132 -6.47 2.86 6.26
C MET A 132 -7.75 2.30 6.89
N GLN A 133 -8.93 2.66 6.35
CA GLN A 133 -10.21 2.14 6.83
C GLN A 133 -10.28 0.62 6.70
N TYR A 134 -9.90 0.08 5.54
CA TYR A 134 -9.85 -1.36 5.33
C TYR A 134 -8.95 -2.07 6.36
N LEU A 135 -7.73 -1.57 6.58
CA LEU A 135 -6.82 -2.17 7.58
C LEU A 135 -7.35 -2.01 9.02
N PHE A 136 -8.03 -0.92 9.31
CA PHE A 136 -8.65 -0.73 10.61
C PHE A 136 -9.81 -1.69 10.85
N GLU A 137 -10.64 -1.94 9.85
CA GLU A 137 -11.75 -2.91 9.90
C GLU A 137 -11.25 -4.35 10.04
N GLU A 138 -10.23 -4.73 9.26
CA GLU A 138 -9.68 -6.09 9.27
C GLU A 138 -8.84 -6.42 10.52
N LEU A 139 -8.10 -5.45 11.06
CA LEU A 139 -7.14 -5.68 12.12
C LEU A 139 -7.60 -5.16 13.50
N GLY A 140 -8.56 -4.25 13.55
CA GLY A 140 -9.04 -3.64 14.80
C GLY A 140 -8.01 -2.76 15.52
N ASP A 141 -6.87 -2.47 14.90
CA ASP A 141 -5.75 -1.76 15.54
C ASP A 141 -5.83 -0.26 15.25
N LEU A 142 -5.83 0.54 16.33
CA LEU A 142 -5.99 2.00 16.29
C LEU A 142 -4.94 2.72 15.44
N LYS A 143 -3.76 2.13 15.23
CA LYS A 143 -2.73 2.73 14.36
C LYS A 143 -3.17 2.89 12.90
N TYR A 144 -4.21 2.14 12.48
CA TYR A 144 -4.80 2.26 11.14
C TYR A 144 -6.04 3.18 11.11
N ARG A 145 -6.43 3.77 12.24
CA ARG A 145 -7.51 4.75 12.27
C ARG A 145 -7.08 6.01 11.51
N PRO A 146 -7.80 6.40 10.43
CA PRO A 146 -7.41 7.56 9.64
C PRO A 146 -7.40 8.86 10.44
N CYS A 147 -6.36 9.66 10.27
CA CYS A 147 -6.24 10.98 10.87
C CYS A 147 -7.48 11.85 10.57
N PRO A 148 -8.05 12.57 11.55
CA PRO A 148 -9.17 13.47 11.32
C PRO A 148 -8.89 14.52 10.24
N LEU A 149 -7.66 15.03 10.12
CA LEU A 149 -7.26 15.97 9.08
C LEU A 149 -7.43 15.35 7.69
N LEU A 150 -6.99 14.10 7.47
CA LEU A 150 -7.15 13.39 6.21
C LEU A 150 -8.62 13.37 5.77
N ARG A 151 -9.52 12.99 6.68
CA ARG A 151 -10.97 12.96 6.38
C ARG A 151 -11.55 14.35 6.10
N LYS A 152 -11.04 15.39 6.80
CA LYS A 152 -11.44 16.79 6.56
C LYS A 152 -11.00 17.25 5.17
N MET A 153 -9.78 16.95 4.75
CA MET A 153 -9.24 17.28 3.43
C MET A 153 -10.10 16.64 2.32
N ILE A 154 -10.38 15.35 2.44
CA ILE A 154 -11.20 14.62 1.46
C ILE A 154 -12.62 15.22 1.34
N ARG A 155 -13.26 15.56 2.46
CA ARG A 155 -14.58 16.22 2.46
C ARG A 155 -14.55 17.59 1.78
N ALA A 156 -13.40 18.28 1.81
CA ALA A 156 -13.19 19.55 1.14
C ALA A 156 -12.85 19.39 -0.36
N GLY A 157 -12.77 18.16 -0.88
CA GLY A 157 -12.37 17.87 -2.25
C GLY A 157 -10.86 17.96 -2.50
N HIS A 158 -10.07 18.05 -1.44
CA HIS A 158 -8.61 18.04 -1.53
C HIS A 158 -8.14 16.59 -1.45
N ILE A 159 -7.86 15.99 -2.60
CA ILE A 159 -7.53 14.56 -2.71
C ILE A 159 -6.14 14.29 -3.33
N GLY A 160 -5.28 15.30 -3.31
CA GLY A 160 -3.90 15.19 -3.74
C GLY A 160 -3.65 15.66 -5.17
N VAL A 161 -2.56 15.20 -5.76
CA VAL A 161 -2.08 15.60 -7.08
C VAL A 161 -3.15 15.48 -8.18
N LYS A 162 -3.98 14.45 -8.14
CA LYS A 162 -5.00 14.17 -9.15
C LYS A 162 -6.11 15.24 -9.25
N CYS A 163 -6.27 16.09 -8.23
CA CYS A 163 -7.18 17.25 -8.28
C CYS A 163 -6.45 18.58 -8.14
N GLY A 164 -5.10 18.58 -8.09
CA GLY A 164 -4.28 19.77 -7.92
C GLY A 164 -4.30 20.37 -6.51
N ARG A 165 -4.88 19.67 -5.54
CA ARG A 165 -4.96 20.10 -4.13
C ARG A 165 -4.84 18.90 -3.19
N GLY A 166 -3.89 18.95 -2.27
CA GLY A 166 -3.66 18.00 -1.21
C GLY A 166 -3.12 18.65 0.06
#